data_5e75b6a70bea10e1ba656d652d5b8eef
#
_entry.id   5e75b6a70bea10e1ba656d652d5b8eef
#
_cell.length_a   1.000
_cell.length_b   1.000
_cell.length_c   1.000
_cell.angle_alpha   90.00
_cell.angle_beta   90.00
_cell.angle_gamma   90.00
#
_symmetry.space_group_name_H-M   'P 1'
#
loop_
_entity.id
_entity.type
_entity.pdbx_description
1 polymer ?
#
loop_
_entity_poly.entity_id
_entity_poly.type
_entity_poly.pdbx_seq_one_letter_code
_entity_poly.pdbx_strand_id
1 'polypeptide(L)'
;MTDPIADFLTRIRNAVKANHKVVEAPGSKIKQEITKILFDQGYILAYKFDKDEKGHPSIKIALKYDSATKVNAIKNLKRVSRPGLRQYASVAEMPKVLNGLGIAIVSTSKGIMTDAQARKENVGGEVMCYIW
;
A
#
# COMPACT_ATOMS: atom_id res chain seq x y z
N MET A 1 -16.16 -8.01 11.63
CA MET A 1 -15.94 -6.77 10.84
C MET A 1 -14.88 -7.02 9.80
N THR A 2 -15.14 -6.69 8.54
CA THR A 2 -14.21 -6.94 7.43
C THR A 2 -13.24 -5.76 7.27
N ASP A 3 -12.01 -6.07 6.86
CA ASP A 3 -11.00 -5.07 6.52
C ASP A 3 -10.39 -5.41 5.16
N PRO A 4 -10.99 -4.90 4.07
CA PRO A 4 -10.50 -5.19 2.72
C PRO A 4 -9.07 -4.73 2.47
N ILE A 5 -8.64 -3.65 3.12
CA ILE A 5 -7.26 -3.15 2.99
C ILE A 5 -6.29 -4.11 3.66
N ALA A 6 -6.61 -4.60 4.87
CA ALA A 6 -5.78 -5.59 5.54
C ALA A 6 -5.66 -6.88 4.71
N ASP A 7 -6.76 -7.33 4.10
CA ASP A 7 -6.77 -8.48 3.20
C ASP A 7 -5.85 -8.25 2.00
N PHE A 8 -5.93 -7.07 1.39
CA PHE A 8 -5.09 -6.69 0.26
C PHE A 8 -3.60 -6.73 0.62
N LEU A 9 -3.24 -6.14 1.76
CA LEU A 9 -1.85 -6.16 2.26
C LEU A 9 -1.39 -7.58 2.56
N THR A 10 -2.26 -8.41 3.13
CA THR A 10 -1.95 -9.80 3.44
C THR A 10 -1.69 -10.61 2.17
N ARG A 11 -2.48 -10.40 1.11
CA ARG A 11 -2.26 -11.07 -0.18
C ARG A 11 -0.89 -10.73 -0.75
N ILE A 12 -0.51 -9.45 -0.71
CA ILE A 12 0.82 -9.01 -1.17
C ILE A 12 1.90 -9.62 -0.29
N ARG A 13 1.75 -9.59 1.03
CA ARG A 13 2.72 -10.16 1.97
C ARG A 13 2.94 -11.65 1.72
N ASN A 14 1.87 -12.40 1.55
CA ASN A 14 1.95 -13.84 1.29
C ASN A 14 2.61 -14.14 -0.05
N ALA A 15 2.32 -13.36 -1.09
CA ALA A 15 2.95 -13.51 -2.39
C ALA A 15 4.46 -13.22 -2.32
N VAL A 16 4.86 -12.20 -1.55
CA VAL A 16 6.27 -11.89 -1.32
C VAL A 16 6.98 -13.04 -0.61
N LYS A 17 6.38 -13.59 0.43
CA LYS A 17 6.95 -14.73 1.19
C LYS A 17 7.08 -15.98 0.33
N ALA A 18 6.14 -16.20 -0.57
CA ALA A 18 6.14 -17.36 -1.47
C ALA A 18 6.97 -17.13 -2.74
N ASN A 19 7.61 -15.96 -2.88
CA ASN A 19 8.41 -15.58 -4.05
C ASN A 19 7.61 -15.62 -5.36
N HIS A 20 6.32 -15.29 -5.31
CA HIS A 20 5.50 -15.19 -6.50
C HIS A 20 5.92 -13.95 -7.32
N LYS A 21 5.80 -14.03 -8.63
CA LYS A 21 6.09 -12.90 -9.53
C LYS A 21 4.91 -11.95 -9.66
N VAL A 22 3.69 -12.48 -9.56
CA VAL A 22 2.46 -11.72 -9.74
C VAL A 22 1.49 -12.08 -8.62
N VAL A 23 0.78 -11.06 -8.14
CA VAL A 23 -0.32 -11.24 -7.19
C VAL A 23 -1.57 -10.60 -7.76
N GLU A 24 -2.71 -11.26 -7.59
CA GLU A 24 -4.01 -10.76 -8.02
C GLU A 24 -4.91 -10.59 -6.79
N ALA A 25 -5.68 -9.51 -6.76
CA ALA A 25 -6.57 -9.22 -5.65
C ALA A 25 -7.84 -8.53 -6.15
N PRO A 26 -8.96 -8.66 -5.41
CA PRO A 26 -10.14 -7.85 -5.69
C PRO A 26 -9.79 -6.36 -5.59
N GLY A 27 -10.34 -5.57 -6.52
CA GLY A 27 -10.03 -4.16 -6.61
C GLY A 27 -11.07 -3.26 -5.94
N SER A 28 -10.65 -2.05 -5.62
CA SER A 28 -11.49 -0.93 -5.22
C SER A 28 -10.71 0.34 -5.51
N LYS A 29 -11.39 1.49 -5.46
CA LYS A 29 -10.74 2.78 -5.70
C LYS A 29 -9.58 3.00 -4.73
N ILE A 30 -9.78 2.70 -3.44
CA ILE A 30 -8.73 2.87 -2.41
C ILE A 30 -7.55 1.96 -2.69
N LYS A 31 -7.79 0.69 -3.01
CA LYS A 31 -6.72 -0.27 -3.33
C LYS A 31 -5.96 0.13 -4.58
N GLN A 32 -6.65 0.68 -5.59
CA GLN A 32 -6.01 1.20 -6.79
C GLN A 32 -5.07 2.36 -6.47
N GLU A 33 -5.50 3.29 -5.60
CA GLU A 33 -4.66 4.41 -5.19
C GLU A 33 -3.43 3.95 -4.41
N ILE A 34 -3.60 2.96 -3.53
CA ILE A 34 -2.48 2.35 -2.80
C ILE A 34 -1.49 1.70 -3.79
N THR A 35 -2.01 0.99 -4.79
CA THR A 35 -1.19 0.34 -5.82
C THR A 35 -0.37 1.35 -6.61
N LYS A 36 -0.97 2.47 -7.00
CA LYS A 36 -0.25 3.55 -7.70
C LYS A 36 0.89 4.11 -6.86
N ILE A 37 0.66 4.30 -5.56
CA ILE A 37 1.70 4.78 -4.64
C ILE A 37 2.83 3.75 -4.54
N LEU A 38 2.54 2.47 -4.44
CA LEU A 38 3.56 1.42 -4.41
C LEU A 38 4.43 1.46 -5.65
N PHE A 39 3.81 1.69 -6.81
CA PHE A 39 4.54 1.81 -8.07
C PHE A 39 5.41 3.07 -8.09
N ASP A 40 4.84 4.22 -7.74
CA ASP A 40 5.55 5.50 -7.74
C ASP A 40 6.75 5.50 -6.78
N GLN A 41 6.64 4.78 -5.66
CA GLN A 41 7.71 4.69 -4.67
C GLN A 41 8.71 3.56 -4.96
N GLY A 42 8.52 2.84 -6.07
CA GLY A 42 9.47 1.82 -6.50
C GLY A 42 9.37 0.49 -5.77
N TYR A 43 8.26 0.21 -5.11
CA TYR A 43 8.06 -1.06 -4.38
C TYR A 43 7.57 -2.19 -5.26
N ILE A 44 6.93 -1.89 -6.39
CA ILE A 44 6.45 -2.90 -7.34
C ILE A 44 6.95 -2.58 -8.74
N LEU A 45 7.00 -3.59 -9.59
CA LEU A 45 7.50 -3.45 -10.95
C LEU A 45 6.47 -2.86 -11.90
N ALA A 46 5.22 -3.32 -11.81
CA ALA A 46 4.12 -2.88 -12.66
C ALA A 46 2.79 -3.27 -12.02
N TYR A 47 1.72 -2.71 -12.55
CA TYR A 47 0.37 -3.07 -12.13
C TYR A 47 -0.61 -2.96 -13.30
N LYS A 48 -1.73 -3.64 -13.18
CA LYS A 48 -2.82 -3.58 -14.15
C LYS A 48 -4.16 -3.63 -13.42
N PHE A 49 -5.07 -2.73 -13.79
CA PHE A 49 -6.45 -2.76 -13.31
C PHE A 49 -7.32 -3.40 -14.38
N ASP A 50 -8.08 -4.40 -13.99
CA ASP A 50 -8.87 -5.20 -14.90
C ASP A 50 -10.19 -5.59 -14.24
N LYS A 51 -10.92 -6.48 -14.86
CA LYS A 51 -12.13 -7.09 -14.30
C LYS A 51 -11.96 -8.60 -14.33
N ASP A 52 -12.53 -9.29 -13.34
CA ASP A 52 -12.55 -10.74 -13.32
C ASP A 52 -13.63 -11.28 -14.27
N GLU A 53 -13.79 -12.59 -14.33
CA GLU A 53 -14.76 -13.25 -15.23
C GLU A 53 -16.20 -12.80 -14.97
N LYS A 54 -16.50 -12.38 -13.73
CA LYS A 54 -17.83 -11.90 -13.33
C LYS A 54 -18.00 -10.40 -13.49
N GLY A 55 -16.98 -9.70 -14.00
CA GLY A 55 -16.99 -8.25 -14.18
C GLY A 55 -16.68 -7.44 -12.94
N HIS A 56 -16.20 -8.08 -11.86
CA HIS A 56 -15.78 -7.37 -10.65
C HIS A 56 -14.38 -6.78 -10.83
N PRO A 57 -14.09 -5.60 -10.23
CA PRO A 57 -12.77 -4.99 -10.32
C PRO A 57 -11.69 -5.93 -9.80
N SER A 58 -10.56 -5.97 -10.49
CA SER A 58 -9.41 -6.81 -10.14
C SER A 58 -8.13 -5.99 -10.30
N ILE A 59 -7.16 -6.23 -9.42
CA ILE A 59 -5.85 -5.61 -9.48
C ILE A 59 -4.81 -6.71 -9.64
N LYS A 60 -3.96 -6.57 -10.65
CA LYS A 60 -2.79 -7.44 -10.84
C LYS A 60 -1.54 -6.63 -10.58
N ILE A 61 -0.65 -7.16 -9.75
CA ILE A 61 0.59 -6.49 -9.35
C ILE A 61 1.76 -7.41 -9.71
N ALA A 62 2.71 -6.87 -10.47
CA ALA A 62 3.99 -7.55 -10.72
C ALA A 62 4.96 -7.13 -9.62
N LEU A 63 5.41 -8.10 -8.82
CA LEU A 63 6.31 -7.85 -7.71
C LEU A 63 7.74 -7.63 -8.21
N LYS A 64 8.49 -6.82 -7.47
CA LYS A 64 9.84 -6.40 -7.84
C LYS A 64 10.87 -7.10 -6.98
N TYR A 65 11.81 -7.80 -7.63
CA TYR A 65 12.91 -8.51 -6.98
C TYR A 65 14.25 -7.98 -7.47
N ASP A 66 15.23 -7.97 -6.58
CA ASP A 66 16.61 -7.69 -6.98
C ASP A 66 17.12 -8.82 -7.87
N SER A 67 17.74 -8.48 -9.00
CA SER A 67 18.19 -9.48 -9.98
C SER A 67 19.33 -10.35 -9.46
N ALA A 68 20.18 -9.82 -8.58
CA ALA A 68 21.30 -10.54 -8.01
C ALA A 68 20.94 -11.32 -6.76
N THR A 69 20.28 -10.67 -5.78
CA THR A 69 19.98 -11.26 -4.47
C THR A 69 18.65 -11.98 -4.41
N LYS A 70 17.76 -11.73 -5.37
CA LYS A 70 16.38 -12.26 -5.41
C LYS A 70 15.51 -11.79 -4.25
N VAL A 71 15.92 -10.72 -3.56
CA VAL A 71 15.16 -10.13 -2.45
C VAL A 71 14.07 -9.21 -2.99
N ASN A 72 12.84 -9.31 -2.46
CA ASN A 72 11.74 -8.46 -2.88
C ASN A 72 11.94 -7.02 -2.38
N ALA A 73 11.53 -6.04 -3.18
CA ALA A 73 11.60 -4.62 -2.82
C ALA A 73 10.74 -4.30 -1.60
N ILE A 74 9.62 -5.01 -1.42
CA ILE A 74 8.79 -4.89 -0.23
C ILE A 74 9.31 -5.85 0.82
N LYS A 75 9.72 -5.32 1.98
CA LYS A 75 10.18 -6.13 3.09
C LYS A 75 9.05 -6.42 4.07
N ASN A 76 8.16 -5.45 4.28
CA ASN A 76 7.01 -5.64 5.15
C ASN A 76 5.89 -4.64 4.81
N LEU A 77 4.65 -5.02 5.19
CA LEU A 77 3.46 -4.19 5.09
C LEU A 77 2.71 -4.33 6.41
N LYS A 78 2.38 -3.20 7.03
CA LYS A 78 1.70 -3.20 8.33
C LYS A 78 0.43 -2.36 8.24
N ARG A 79 -0.72 -2.97 8.54
CA ARG A 79 -2.00 -2.25 8.68
C ARG A 79 -1.96 -1.46 9.99
N VAL A 80 -2.28 -0.16 9.93
CA VAL A 80 -2.28 0.71 11.10
C VAL A 80 -3.71 1.05 11.51
N SER A 81 -4.45 1.80 10.70
CA SER A 81 -5.84 2.14 10.99
C SER A 81 -6.75 0.97 10.63
N ARG A 82 -7.63 0.57 11.53
CA ARG A 82 -8.54 -0.57 11.35
C ARG A 82 -9.97 -0.13 11.53
N PRO A 83 -10.96 -0.84 10.95
CA PRO A 83 -12.37 -0.47 11.12
C PRO A 83 -12.81 -0.35 12.58
N GLY A 84 -12.26 -1.19 13.47
CA GLY A 84 -12.57 -1.15 14.91
C GLY A 84 -11.77 -0.14 15.71
N LEU A 85 -10.69 0.41 15.14
CA LEU A 85 -9.82 1.38 15.83
C LEU A 85 -9.12 2.24 14.78
N ARG A 86 -9.75 3.35 14.42
CA ARG A 86 -9.18 4.29 13.44
C ARG A 86 -8.02 5.06 14.04
N GLN A 87 -6.97 5.27 13.24
CA GLN A 87 -5.75 5.99 13.64
C GLN A 87 -5.56 7.19 12.75
N TYR A 88 -5.49 8.38 13.37
CA TYR A 88 -5.32 9.65 12.66
C TYR A 88 -4.04 10.34 13.15
N ALA A 89 -3.44 11.14 12.28
CA ALA A 89 -2.29 11.97 12.65
C ALA A 89 -2.45 13.35 12.03
N SER A 90 -2.08 14.38 12.82
CA SER A 90 -1.93 15.74 12.31
C SER A 90 -0.63 15.83 11.52
N VAL A 91 -0.43 16.94 10.81
CA VAL A 91 0.82 17.19 10.07
C VAL A 91 2.03 17.10 10.99
N ALA A 92 1.93 17.71 12.19
CA ALA A 92 3.03 17.72 13.16
C ALA A 92 3.38 16.34 13.71
N GLU A 93 2.38 15.43 13.75
CA GLU A 93 2.53 14.08 14.31
C GLU A 93 2.66 13.00 13.22
N MET A 94 2.76 13.41 11.96
CA MET A 94 2.83 12.46 10.84
C MET A 94 4.01 11.51 11.02
N PRO A 95 3.75 10.17 11.03
CA PRO A 95 4.81 9.21 11.31
C PRO A 95 5.82 9.12 10.17
N LYS A 96 7.06 8.79 10.53
CA LYS A 96 8.12 8.41 9.59
C LYS A 96 8.43 6.93 9.79
N VAL A 97 8.36 6.16 8.72
CA VAL A 97 8.63 4.73 8.76
C VAL A 97 10.12 4.51 8.51
N LEU A 98 10.79 3.80 9.44
CA LEU A 98 12.22 3.56 9.37
C LEU A 98 13.03 4.83 9.06
N ASN A 99 12.69 5.90 9.76
CA ASN A 99 13.36 7.20 9.64
C ASN A 99 13.37 7.75 8.21
N GLY A 100 12.30 7.48 7.45
CA GLY A 100 12.12 7.95 6.09
C GLY A 100 12.52 6.96 4.99
N LEU A 101 13.05 5.79 5.36
CA LEU A 101 13.39 4.74 4.38
C LEU A 101 12.16 4.01 3.87
N GLY A 102 11.10 3.92 4.68
CA GLY A 102 9.81 3.40 4.28
C GLY A 102 8.80 4.51 4.10
N ILE A 103 7.53 4.14 3.88
CA ILE A 103 6.43 5.09 3.70
C ILE A 103 5.26 4.74 4.62
N ALA A 104 4.51 5.77 5.01
CA ALA A 104 3.15 5.61 5.52
C ALA A 104 2.20 6.04 4.40
N ILE A 105 1.12 5.30 4.20
CA ILE A 105 0.05 5.70 3.27
C ILE A 105 -1.06 6.31 4.11
N VAL A 106 -1.44 7.54 3.76
CA VAL A 106 -2.37 8.37 4.53
C VAL A 106 -3.55 8.76 3.67
N SER A 107 -4.75 8.62 4.20
CA SER A 107 -5.98 9.11 3.56
C SER A 107 -6.28 10.51 4.09
N THR A 108 -6.22 11.50 3.21
CA THR A 108 -6.41 12.90 3.54
C THR A 108 -7.60 13.49 2.80
N SER A 109 -7.97 14.72 3.14
CA SER A 109 -9.00 15.46 2.42
C SER A 109 -8.63 15.73 0.96
N LYS A 110 -7.34 15.68 0.63
CA LYS A 110 -6.83 15.89 -0.73
C LYS A 110 -6.53 14.57 -1.45
N GLY A 111 -6.91 13.44 -0.88
CA GLY A 111 -6.73 12.11 -1.45
C GLY A 111 -5.78 11.24 -0.66
N ILE A 112 -5.49 10.07 -1.21
CA ILE A 112 -4.58 9.10 -0.60
C ILE A 112 -3.16 9.43 -1.07
N MET A 113 -2.23 9.54 -0.13
CA MET A 113 -0.86 9.96 -0.41
C MET A 113 0.12 9.38 0.59
N THR A 114 1.41 9.57 0.35
CA THR A 114 2.46 9.19 1.31
C THR A 114 2.53 10.21 2.46
N ASP A 115 3.16 9.81 3.57
CA ASP A 115 3.44 10.72 4.68
C ASP A 115 4.26 11.94 4.24
N ALA A 116 5.26 11.74 3.38
CA ALA A 116 6.08 12.83 2.85
C ALA A 116 5.23 13.81 2.05
N GLN A 117 4.34 13.33 1.21
CA GLN A 117 3.45 14.17 0.41
C GLN A 117 2.46 14.91 1.32
N ALA A 118 1.93 14.25 2.35
CA ALA A 118 1.01 14.88 3.31
C ALA A 118 1.69 16.02 4.06
N ARG A 119 2.95 15.86 4.46
CA ARG A 119 3.72 16.94 5.09
C ARG A 119 3.94 18.10 4.13
N LYS A 120 4.28 17.82 2.88
CA LYS A 120 4.48 18.84 1.84
C LYS A 120 3.19 19.61 1.57
N GLU A 121 2.05 18.94 1.55
CA GLU A 121 0.73 19.54 1.33
C GLU A 121 0.16 20.17 2.60
N ASN A 122 0.83 20.01 3.73
CA ASN A 122 0.40 20.53 5.04
C ASN A 122 -0.98 19.99 5.45
N VAL A 123 -1.21 18.70 5.28
CA VAL A 123 -2.46 18.03 5.64
C VAL A 123 -2.21 16.82 6.53
N GLY A 124 -3.10 16.60 7.48
CA GLY A 124 -3.16 15.38 8.25
C GLY A 124 -4.23 14.43 7.71
N GLY A 125 -4.35 13.26 8.30
CA GLY A 125 -5.37 12.30 7.88
C GLY A 125 -5.29 10.97 8.60
N GLU A 126 -6.00 10.00 8.05
CA GLU A 126 -6.01 8.64 8.57
C GLU A 126 -4.77 7.89 8.08
N VAL A 127 -3.98 7.39 9.03
CA VAL A 127 -2.79 6.60 8.73
C VAL A 127 -3.22 5.18 8.43
N MET A 128 -3.22 4.79 7.17
CA MET A 128 -3.78 3.51 6.72
C MET A 128 -2.83 2.35 6.95
N CYS A 129 -1.58 2.49 6.54
CA CYS A 129 -0.60 1.42 6.64
C CYS A 129 0.83 1.95 6.53
N TYR A 130 1.78 1.10 6.93
CA TYR A 130 3.21 1.31 6.73
C TYR A 130 3.75 0.29 5.74
N ILE A 131 4.69 0.71 4.89
CA ILE A 131 5.36 -0.14 3.91
C ILE A 131 6.84 0.17 3.93
N TRP A 132 7.67 -0.87 3.97
CA TRP A 132 9.13 -0.72 3.87
C TRP A 132 9.81 -1.94 3.28
#